data_d2640e7146782ccee407490783d4012e
#
_entry.id   d2640e7146782ccee407490783d4012e
#
_cell.length_a   1.000
_cell.length_b   1.000
_cell.length_c   1.000
_cell.angle_alpha   90.00
_cell.angle_beta   90.00
_cell.angle_gamma   90.00
#
_symmetry.space_group_name_H-M   'P 1'
#
loop_
_entity.id
_entity.type
_entity.pdbx_description
1 polymer ?
#
loop_
_entity_poly.entity_id
_entity_poly.type
_entity_poly.pdbx_seq_one_letter_code
_entity_poly.pdbx_strand_id
1 'polypeptide(L)'
;MDLIVERFDSPSQIEALRVGQGFTAIVESPEVPAMFRRVFAAGGNVTAALVNGVLVGYAADLPFVPVEWDGGRVLRRWESVPQARELGAVEVAAPFRNRGIARRLMDALAADGRLEPYIVIGEALRWHWDLATSGIDVWEYRRRLAGLLESAGFRRFDTDSPDVALDPVNFLAARIGTSTASAAQHAFAQALFDKAA
;
A
#
# COMPACT_ATOMS: atom_id res chain seq x y z
N MET A 1 -17.56 19.82 -2.87
CA MET A 1 -16.98 18.78 -2.00
C MET A 1 -15.59 19.23 -1.65
N ASP A 2 -15.37 19.60 -0.42
CA ASP A 2 -14.08 20.05 0.08
C ASP A 2 -13.24 18.79 0.40
N LEU A 3 -12.36 18.41 -0.53
CA LEU A 3 -11.49 17.24 -0.40
C LEU A 3 -10.08 17.71 -0.05
N ILE A 4 -9.64 17.38 1.15
CA ILE A 4 -8.29 17.60 1.65
C ILE A 4 -7.55 16.25 1.59
N VAL A 5 -6.32 16.26 1.09
CA VAL A 5 -5.39 15.12 1.18
C VAL A 5 -4.20 15.60 1.99
N GLU A 6 -3.96 14.93 3.11
CA GLU A 6 -2.90 15.28 4.04
C GLU A 6 -2.22 14.05 4.61
N ARG A 7 -1.00 14.23 5.09
CA ARG A 7 -0.27 13.20 5.78
C ARG A 7 -0.56 13.23 7.27
N PHE A 8 -0.75 12.06 7.84
CA PHE A 8 -0.77 11.87 9.29
C PHE A 8 0.62 11.44 9.75
N ASP A 9 1.19 12.23 10.66
CA ASP A 9 2.53 12.03 11.19
C ASP A 9 2.54 11.51 12.63
N SER A 10 1.38 11.45 13.28
CA SER A 10 1.29 11.01 14.66
C SER A 10 -0.03 10.32 15.00
N PRO A 11 -0.01 9.42 16.01
CA PRO A 11 -1.21 8.75 16.49
C PRO A 11 -2.28 9.73 17.03
N SER A 12 -1.91 10.92 17.51
CA SER A 12 -2.87 11.89 18.05
C SER A 12 -3.86 12.40 16.99
N GLN A 13 -3.46 12.42 15.73
CA GLN A 13 -4.35 12.80 14.63
C GLN A 13 -5.46 11.76 14.39
N ILE A 14 -5.29 10.53 14.89
CA ILE A 14 -6.29 9.46 14.76
C ILE A 14 -7.38 9.58 15.83
N GLU A 15 -7.07 10.14 17.02
CA GLU A 15 -7.99 10.17 18.15
C GLU A 15 -9.26 10.98 17.86
N ALA A 16 -9.13 12.05 17.07
CA ALA A 16 -10.25 12.89 16.64
C ALA A 16 -10.82 12.49 15.27
N LEU A 17 -10.30 11.41 14.66
CA LEU A 17 -10.64 11.04 13.29
C LEU A 17 -12.06 10.47 13.21
N ARG A 18 -12.91 11.11 12.43
CA ARG A 18 -14.18 10.55 12.01
C ARG A 18 -13.97 9.71 10.75
N VAL A 19 -14.30 8.43 10.82
CA VAL A 19 -14.14 7.49 9.70
C VAL A 19 -15.46 7.36 8.96
N GLY A 20 -15.42 7.53 7.64
CA GLY A 20 -16.55 7.28 6.75
C GLY A 20 -16.88 5.80 6.66
N GLN A 21 -18.12 5.49 6.30
CA GLN A 21 -18.56 4.12 6.04
C GLN A 21 -18.11 3.64 4.66
N GLY A 22 -17.92 2.33 4.51
CA GLY A 22 -17.66 1.69 3.22
C GLY A 22 -16.18 1.35 2.95
N PHE A 23 -15.35 1.30 4.00
CA PHE A 23 -14.07 0.59 3.96
C PHE A 23 -14.33 -0.90 4.19
N THR A 24 -13.79 -1.77 3.34
CA THR A 24 -14.07 -3.21 3.37
C THR A 24 -12.94 -4.07 2.78
N ALA A 25 -11.96 -3.46 2.10
CA ALA A 25 -10.94 -4.20 1.39
C ALA A 25 -9.80 -4.69 2.32
N ILE A 26 -9.35 -3.83 3.22
CA ILE A 26 -8.25 -4.15 4.14
C ILE A 26 -8.79 -4.41 5.54
N VAL A 27 -9.58 -3.47 6.07
CA VAL A 27 -10.32 -3.59 7.34
C VAL A 27 -11.66 -2.88 7.21
N GLU A 28 -12.61 -3.26 8.04
CA GLU A 28 -13.88 -2.53 8.10
C GLU A 28 -13.73 -1.14 8.72
N SER A 29 -14.64 -0.22 8.38
CA SER A 29 -14.58 1.18 8.80
C SER A 29 -14.29 1.40 10.30
N PRO A 30 -14.90 0.66 11.26
CA PRO A 30 -14.60 0.82 12.68
C PRO A 30 -13.18 0.45 13.08
N GLU A 31 -12.51 -0.40 12.30
CA GLU A 31 -11.17 -0.92 12.61
C GLU A 31 -10.04 -0.04 12.05
N VAL A 32 -10.35 0.89 11.13
CA VAL A 32 -9.37 1.76 10.48
C VAL A 32 -8.48 2.51 11.49
N PRO A 33 -9.00 3.10 12.59
CA PRO A 33 -8.13 3.76 13.57
C PRO A 33 -7.14 2.81 14.25
N ALA A 34 -7.55 1.58 14.53
CA ALA A 34 -6.67 0.57 15.11
C ALA A 34 -5.58 0.13 14.13
N MET A 35 -5.92 -0.01 12.84
CA MET A 35 -4.96 -0.29 11.78
C MET A 35 -3.93 0.84 11.67
N PHE A 36 -4.35 2.11 11.66
CA PHE A 36 -3.42 3.25 11.60
C PHE A 36 -2.45 3.28 12.79
N ARG A 37 -2.93 2.97 14.01
CA ARG A 37 -2.02 2.85 15.18
C ARG A 37 -0.96 1.77 14.95
N ARG A 38 -1.31 0.62 14.36
CA ARG A 38 -0.35 -0.43 14.01
C ARG A 38 0.66 0.04 12.97
N VAL A 39 0.21 0.76 11.94
CA VAL A 39 1.09 1.35 10.92
C VAL A 39 2.12 2.29 11.57
N PHE A 40 1.67 3.20 12.44
CA PHE A 40 2.60 4.11 13.15
C PHE A 40 3.53 3.38 14.11
N ALA A 41 3.03 2.40 14.86
CA ALA A 41 3.87 1.60 15.76
C ALA A 41 4.98 0.85 15.01
N ALA A 42 4.74 0.49 13.75
CA ALA A 42 5.73 -0.12 12.85
C ALA A 42 6.66 0.91 12.18
N GLY A 43 6.57 2.20 12.48
CA GLY A 43 7.34 3.25 11.80
C GLY A 43 6.84 3.58 10.39
N GLY A 44 5.57 3.30 10.15
CA GLY A 44 4.90 3.62 8.90
C GLY A 44 4.31 5.04 8.88
N ASN A 45 3.72 5.38 7.75
CA ASN A 45 3.05 6.65 7.50
C ASN A 45 1.67 6.41 6.89
N VAL A 46 0.76 7.35 7.11
CA VAL A 46 -0.57 7.35 6.52
C VAL A 46 -0.79 8.65 5.77
N THR A 47 -1.20 8.56 4.52
CA THR A 47 -1.74 9.68 3.74
C THR A 47 -3.24 9.53 3.73
N ALA A 48 -3.96 10.52 4.24
CA ALA A 48 -5.41 10.50 4.43
C ALA A 48 -6.12 11.43 3.44
N ALA A 49 -7.26 11.02 2.95
CA ALA A 49 -8.19 11.85 2.19
C ALA A 49 -9.43 12.13 3.04
N LEU A 50 -9.70 13.40 3.30
CA LEU A 50 -10.79 13.87 4.14
C LEU A 50 -11.80 14.65 3.30
N VAL A 51 -13.08 14.37 3.50
CA VAL A 51 -14.19 15.17 2.97
C VAL A 51 -14.98 15.72 4.13
N ASN A 52 -15.01 17.05 4.27
CA ASN A 52 -15.65 17.72 5.40
C ASN A 52 -15.19 17.17 6.77
N GLY A 53 -13.89 16.89 6.90
CA GLY A 53 -13.28 16.33 8.11
C GLY A 53 -13.61 14.85 8.40
N VAL A 54 -14.17 14.12 7.44
CA VAL A 54 -14.41 12.67 7.52
C VAL A 54 -13.44 11.94 6.63
N LEU A 55 -12.77 10.93 7.14
CA LEU A 55 -11.87 10.06 6.36
C LEU A 55 -12.68 9.29 5.32
N VAL A 56 -12.30 9.43 4.06
CA VAL A 56 -12.95 8.75 2.92
C VAL A 56 -11.98 7.92 2.08
N GLY A 57 -10.68 8.00 2.37
CA GLY A 57 -9.66 7.20 1.73
C GLY A 57 -8.31 7.36 2.41
N TYR A 58 -7.42 6.41 2.19
CA TYR A 58 -6.06 6.44 2.73
C TYR A 58 -5.08 5.67 1.85
N ALA A 59 -3.80 6.01 1.99
CA ALA A 59 -2.68 5.20 1.54
C ALA A 59 -1.70 5.06 2.72
N ALA A 60 -1.15 3.88 2.91
CA ALA A 60 -0.22 3.59 3.99
C ALA A 60 1.07 2.98 3.44
N ASP A 61 2.21 3.48 3.89
CA ASP A 61 3.52 2.90 3.66
C ASP A 61 4.23 2.61 4.98
N LEU A 62 4.93 1.47 5.07
CA LEU A 62 5.61 1.07 6.30
C LEU A 62 6.86 0.23 5.98
N PRO A 63 7.84 0.17 6.90
CA PRO A 63 8.92 -0.80 6.79
C PRO A 63 8.35 -2.23 6.73
N PHE A 64 9.02 -3.13 6.04
CA PHE A 64 8.73 -4.55 6.18
C PHE A 64 9.07 -4.98 7.59
N VAL A 65 8.06 -5.44 8.33
CA VAL A 65 8.23 -5.95 9.70
C VAL A 65 8.04 -7.46 9.70
N PRO A 66 8.82 -8.18 10.52
CA PRO A 66 8.63 -9.62 10.69
C PRO A 66 7.21 -9.93 11.15
N VAL A 67 6.63 -10.97 10.59
CA VAL A 67 5.36 -11.52 11.07
C VAL A 67 5.67 -12.69 12.01
N GLU A 68 5.19 -12.60 13.25
CA GLU A 68 5.24 -13.72 14.21
C GLU A 68 4.01 -14.61 13.99
N TRP A 69 4.25 -15.90 13.74
CA TRP A 69 3.22 -16.90 13.58
C TRP A 69 3.57 -18.15 14.40
N ASP A 70 2.66 -18.62 15.24
CA ASP A 70 2.79 -19.85 16.07
C ASP A 70 4.14 -19.97 16.82
N GLY A 71 4.64 -18.84 17.37
CA GLY A 71 5.90 -18.81 18.10
C GLY A 71 7.15 -18.84 17.21
N GLY A 72 6.99 -18.75 15.91
CA GLY A 72 8.07 -18.60 14.94
C GLY A 72 8.02 -17.25 14.21
N ARG A 73 9.20 -16.76 13.83
CA ARG A 73 9.33 -15.57 12.97
C ARG A 73 9.26 -16.02 11.52
N VAL A 74 8.27 -15.55 10.79
CA VAL A 74 8.22 -15.69 9.34
C VAL A 74 8.95 -14.49 8.72
N LEU A 75 10.07 -14.76 8.05
CA LEU A 75 10.78 -13.75 7.28
C LEU A 75 10.02 -13.50 5.98
N ARG A 76 9.58 -12.27 5.78
CA ARG A 76 9.04 -11.86 4.49
C ARG A 76 10.20 -11.63 3.53
N ARG A 77 10.04 -12.06 2.29
CA ARG A 77 11.06 -11.96 1.22
C ARG A 77 11.75 -10.59 1.18
N TRP A 78 10.96 -9.54 1.26
CA TRP A 78 11.42 -8.16 1.10
C TRP A 78 12.12 -7.57 2.33
N GLU A 79 12.08 -8.23 3.49
CA GLU A 79 12.83 -7.81 4.69
C GLU A 79 14.34 -7.83 4.49
N SER A 80 14.82 -8.68 3.61
CA SER A 80 16.25 -8.77 3.27
C SER A 80 16.74 -7.66 2.34
N VAL A 81 15.82 -6.89 1.76
CA VAL A 81 16.14 -5.82 0.83
C VAL A 81 16.36 -4.51 1.59
N PRO A 82 17.59 -3.97 1.62
CA PRO A 82 17.85 -2.68 2.26
C PRO A 82 16.98 -1.58 1.67
N GLN A 83 16.58 -0.63 2.49
CA GLN A 83 15.74 0.51 2.05
C GLN A 83 14.39 0.09 1.43
N ALA A 84 13.92 -1.15 1.65
CA ALA A 84 12.58 -1.56 1.23
C ALA A 84 11.52 -1.03 2.19
N ARG A 85 10.40 -0.59 1.62
CA ARG A 85 9.16 -0.25 2.32
C ARG A 85 7.99 -0.94 1.63
N GLU A 86 6.98 -1.29 2.39
CA GLU A 86 5.74 -1.83 1.88
C GLU A 86 4.75 -0.70 1.56
N LEU A 87 4.12 -0.73 0.40
CA LEU A 87 2.84 -0.07 0.18
C LEU A 87 1.76 -0.98 0.76
N GLY A 88 1.47 -0.80 2.05
CA GLY A 88 0.63 -1.72 2.80
C GLY A 88 -0.85 -1.62 2.46
N ALA A 89 -1.31 -0.46 2.03
CA ALA A 89 -2.71 -0.27 1.66
C ALA A 89 -2.91 0.98 0.80
N VAL A 90 -3.86 0.91 -0.12
CA VAL A 90 -4.52 2.07 -0.75
C VAL A 90 -6.00 1.75 -0.84
N GLU A 91 -6.82 2.49 -0.12
CA GLU A 91 -8.25 2.25 -0.11
C GLU A 91 -9.06 3.55 -0.15
N VAL A 92 -10.17 3.51 -0.86
CA VAL A 92 -11.19 4.58 -0.87
C VAL A 92 -12.52 3.96 -0.51
N ALA A 93 -13.21 4.54 0.47
CA ALA A 93 -14.52 4.12 0.91
C ALA A 93 -15.51 4.07 -0.27
N ALA A 94 -16.30 3.00 -0.37
CA ALA A 94 -17.12 2.70 -1.53
C ALA A 94 -17.98 3.88 -2.06
N PRO A 95 -18.65 4.70 -1.20
CA PRO A 95 -19.44 5.85 -1.67
C PRO A 95 -18.62 6.96 -2.34
N PHE A 96 -17.30 6.94 -2.18
CA PHE A 96 -16.38 8.00 -2.65
C PHE A 96 -15.49 7.55 -3.82
N ARG A 97 -15.62 6.30 -4.29
CA ARG A 97 -14.87 5.76 -5.43
C ARG A 97 -15.21 6.48 -6.74
N ASN A 98 -14.37 6.28 -7.74
CA ASN A 98 -14.50 6.86 -9.09
C ASN A 98 -14.49 8.41 -9.11
N ARG A 99 -13.90 9.06 -8.10
CA ARG A 99 -13.78 10.53 -7.98
C ARG A 99 -12.31 11.00 -7.99
N GLY A 100 -11.39 10.14 -8.43
CA GLY A 100 -9.96 10.47 -8.50
C GLY A 100 -9.24 10.51 -7.15
N ILE A 101 -9.89 10.13 -6.04
CA ILE A 101 -9.32 10.22 -4.68
C ILE A 101 -8.10 9.33 -4.53
N ALA A 102 -8.15 8.07 -5.00
CA ALA A 102 -7.01 7.16 -4.94
C ALA A 102 -5.77 7.74 -5.65
N ARG A 103 -5.96 8.39 -6.81
CA ARG A 103 -4.88 9.05 -7.52
C ARG A 103 -4.27 10.17 -6.69
N ARG A 104 -5.11 11.05 -6.11
CA ARG A 104 -4.62 12.16 -5.26
C ARG A 104 -3.88 11.65 -4.02
N LEU A 105 -4.31 10.52 -3.43
CA LEU A 105 -3.59 9.86 -2.34
C LEU A 105 -2.20 9.40 -2.78
N MET A 106 -2.11 8.73 -3.93
CA MET A 106 -0.84 8.25 -4.47
C MET A 106 0.08 9.40 -4.90
N ASP A 107 -0.46 10.45 -5.51
CA ASP A 107 0.30 11.66 -5.85
C ASP A 107 0.86 12.32 -4.58
N ALA A 108 0.05 12.46 -3.52
CA ALA A 108 0.48 13.03 -2.24
C ALA A 108 1.49 12.13 -1.51
N LEU A 109 1.34 10.80 -1.59
CA LEU A 109 2.30 9.86 -1.05
C LEU A 109 3.69 10.02 -1.67
N ALA A 110 3.76 10.35 -2.97
CA ALA A 110 5.00 10.49 -3.74
C ALA A 110 5.59 11.92 -3.73
N ALA A 111 4.80 12.95 -3.39
CA ALA A 111 5.11 14.34 -3.71
C ALA A 111 6.25 14.98 -2.91
N ASP A 112 6.47 14.56 -1.67
CA ASP A 112 7.40 15.23 -0.74
C ASP A 112 8.86 14.73 -0.80
N GLY A 113 9.17 13.85 -1.75
CA GLY A 113 10.51 13.27 -1.94
C GLY A 113 10.95 12.27 -0.86
N ARG A 114 10.14 12.05 0.18
CA ARG A 114 10.49 11.16 1.31
C ARG A 114 10.63 9.69 0.89
N LEU A 115 10.01 9.29 -0.21
CA LEU A 115 10.13 7.94 -0.75
C LEU A 115 11.34 7.77 -1.68
N GLU A 116 12.04 8.85 -2.00
CA GLU A 116 13.20 8.80 -2.91
C GLU A 116 14.37 7.95 -2.39
N PRO A 117 14.63 7.83 -1.07
CA PRO A 117 15.64 6.91 -0.56
C PRO A 117 15.22 5.44 -0.55
N TYR A 118 13.98 5.10 -0.91
CA TYR A 118 13.42 3.77 -0.68
C TYR A 118 13.00 3.07 -1.97
N ILE A 119 12.92 1.74 -1.86
CA ILE A 119 12.18 0.88 -2.80
C ILE A 119 10.83 0.60 -2.14
N VAL A 120 9.76 1.19 -2.67
CA VAL A 120 8.42 0.96 -2.17
C VAL A 120 7.78 -0.18 -2.96
N ILE A 121 7.44 -1.27 -2.29
CA ILE A 121 6.96 -2.51 -2.89
C ILE A 121 5.49 -2.72 -2.51
N GLY A 122 4.64 -2.95 -3.48
CA GLY A 122 3.24 -3.33 -3.31
C GLY A 122 2.96 -4.69 -3.95
N GLU A 123 2.53 -5.64 -3.15
CA GLU A 123 1.97 -6.90 -3.64
C GLU A 123 0.46 -6.73 -3.78
N ALA A 124 0.00 -6.63 -5.02
CA ALA A 124 -1.41 -6.48 -5.34
C ALA A 124 -2.08 -7.87 -5.36
N LEU A 125 -2.63 -8.25 -4.23
CA LEU A 125 -3.15 -9.59 -3.98
C LEU A 125 -4.68 -9.59 -4.02
N ARG A 126 -5.27 -10.47 -4.82
CA ARG A 126 -6.71 -10.51 -5.12
C ARG A 126 -7.60 -10.54 -3.87
N TRP A 127 -7.17 -11.20 -2.81
CA TRP A 127 -7.98 -11.29 -1.57
C TRP A 127 -8.07 -9.99 -0.77
N HIS A 128 -7.27 -8.97 -1.14
CA HIS A 128 -7.40 -7.60 -0.63
C HIS A 128 -8.22 -6.70 -1.57
N TRP A 129 -8.82 -7.25 -2.64
CA TRP A 129 -9.59 -6.45 -3.59
C TRP A 129 -11.07 -6.50 -3.27
N ASP A 130 -11.71 -5.36 -3.21
CA ASP A 130 -13.15 -5.28 -3.02
C ASP A 130 -13.90 -5.53 -4.33
N LEU A 131 -13.86 -6.77 -4.78
CA LEU A 131 -14.58 -7.18 -5.99
C LEU A 131 -16.10 -7.17 -5.78
N ALA A 132 -16.57 -7.48 -4.57
CA ALA A 132 -17.99 -7.61 -4.27
C ALA A 132 -18.76 -6.30 -4.46
N THR A 133 -18.17 -5.16 -4.10
CA THR A 133 -18.84 -3.85 -4.22
C THR A 133 -18.38 -3.04 -5.42
N SER A 134 -17.32 -3.47 -6.12
CA SER A 134 -16.72 -2.73 -7.23
C SER A 134 -17.58 -2.73 -8.50
N GLY A 135 -18.37 -3.79 -8.71
CA GLY A 135 -19.20 -3.98 -9.90
C GLY A 135 -18.42 -4.24 -11.20
N ILE A 136 -17.12 -4.53 -11.11
CA ILE A 136 -16.25 -4.82 -12.26
C ILE A 136 -15.64 -6.21 -12.11
N ASP A 137 -15.24 -6.80 -13.24
CA ASP A 137 -14.54 -8.09 -13.23
C ASP A 137 -13.11 -7.96 -12.68
N VAL A 138 -12.51 -9.09 -12.34
CA VAL A 138 -11.20 -9.16 -11.70
C VAL A 138 -10.07 -8.60 -12.57
N TRP A 139 -10.13 -8.79 -13.90
CA TRP A 139 -9.11 -8.30 -14.82
C TRP A 139 -9.20 -6.78 -15.01
N GLU A 140 -10.42 -6.25 -15.03
CA GLU A 140 -10.67 -4.82 -15.04
C GLU A 140 -10.16 -4.17 -13.75
N TYR A 141 -10.42 -4.81 -12.59
CA TYR A 141 -9.90 -4.34 -11.31
C TYR A 141 -8.38 -4.30 -11.31
N ARG A 142 -7.74 -5.40 -11.74
CA ARG A 142 -6.28 -5.49 -11.93
C ARG A 142 -5.74 -4.37 -12.80
N ARG A 143 -6.37 -4.12 -13.95
CA ARG A 143 -5.93 -3.08 -14.90
C ARG A 143 -6.01 -1.70 -14.26
N ARG A 144 -7.11 -1.38 -13.57
CA ARG A 144 -7.29 -0.08 -12.89
C ARG A 144 -6.29 0.11 -11.76
N LEU A 145 -6.06 -0.91 -10.95
CA LEU A 145 -5.08 -0.86 -9.86
C LEU A 145 -3.66 -0.70 -10.41
N ALA A 146 -3.29 -1.45 -11.44
CA ALA A 146 -2.00 -1.30 -12.10
C ALA A 146 -1.81 0.12 -12.66
N GLY A 147 -2.80 0.66 -13.37
CA GLY A 147 -2.74 2.02 -13.90
C GLY A 147 -2.66 3.10 -12.79
N LEU A 148 -3.31 2.88 -11.66
CA LEU A 148 -3.19 3.76 -10.49
C LEU A 148 -1.73 3.76 -9.96
N LEU A 149 -1.14 2.59 -9.77
CA LEU A 149 0.24 2.45 -9.29
C LEU A 149 1.25 3.01 -10.29
N GLU A 150 1.09 2.71 -11.58
CA GLU A 150 1.93 3.24 -12.66
C GLU A 150 1.90 4.78 -12.70
N SER A 151 0.75 5.39 -12.43
CA SER A 151 0.62 6.85 -12.38
C SER A 151 1.41 7.50 -11.24
N ALA A 152 1.75 6.75 -10.20
CA ALA A 152 2.58 7.17 -9.07
C ALA A 152 4.05 6.70 -9.19
N GLY A 153 4.46 6.27 -10.38
CA GLY A 153 5.84 5.88 -10.67
C GLY A 153 6.20 4.44 -10.31
N PHE A 154 5.23 3.61 -9.94
CA PHE A 154 5.46 2.18 -9.77
C PHE A 154 5.58 1.49 -11.13
N ARG A 155 6.37 0.43 -11.16
CA ARG A 155 6.48 -0.49 -12.30
C ARG A 155 6.14 -1.89 -11.85
N ARG A 156 5.57 -2.70 -12.74
CA ARG A 156 5.34 -4.12 -12.48
C ARG A 156 6.64 -4.91 -12.69
N PHE A 157 6.82 -5.91 -11.86
CA PHE A 157 7.95 -6.83 -11.92
C PHE A 157 7.44 -8.26 -11.89
N ASP A 158 8.07 -9.11 -12.67
CA ASP A 158 7.88 -10.56 -12.57
C ASP A 158 8.60 -11.06 -11.31
N THR A 159 7.98 -12.03 -10.64
CA THR A 159 8.51 -12.60 -9.40
C THR A 159 7.94 -14.00 -9.19
N ASP A 160 8.66 -14.82 -8.45
CA ASP A 160 8.19 -16.11 -7.93
C ASP A 160 7.75 -16.02 -6.46
N SER A 161 7.49 -14.79 -5.94
CA SER A 161 6.92 -14.62 -4.60
C SER A 161 5.66 -15.47 -4.47
N PRO A 162 5.57 -16.35 -3.45
CA PRO A 162 4.48 -17.33 -3.33
C PRO A 162 3.09 -16.70 -3.39
N ASP A 163 2.89 -15.58 -2.69
CA ASP A 163 1.60 -14.90 -2.66
C ASP A 163 1.23 -14.29 -4.01
N VAL A 164 2.21 -13.74 -4.74
CA VAL A 164 1.99 -13.21 -6.08
C VAL A 164 1.73 -14.34 -7.08
N ALA A 165 2.48 -15.42 -6.99
CA ALA A 165 2.37 -16.57 -7.89
C ALA A 165 1.08 -17.40 -7.66
N LEU A 166 0.42 -17.23 -6.52
CA LEU A 166 -0.77 -18.01 -6.15
C LEU A 166 -1.97 -17.79 -7.08
N ASP A 167 -2.11 -16.61 -7.65
CA ASP A 167 -3.21 -16.28 -8.55
C ASP A 167 -2.69 -15.42 -9.72
N PRO A 168 -3.04 -15.76 -10.99
CA PRO A 168 -2.54 -15.05 -12.17
C PRO A 168 -2.99 -13.58 -12.25
N VAL A 169 -3.98 -13.16 -11.48
CA VAL A 169 -4.37 -11.75 -11.41
C VAL A 169 -3.54 -10.95 -10.40
N ASN A 170 -2.86 -11.62 -9.47
CA ASN A 170 -1.92 -10.96 -8.57
C ASN A 170 -0.75 -10.35 -9.36
N PHE A 171 -0.13 -9.34 -8.82
CA PHE A 171 1.08 -8.77 -9.39
C PHE A 171 1.91 -8.04 -8.35
N LEU A 172 3.21 -8.00 -8.60
CA LEU A 172 4.15 -7.17 -7.87
C LEU A 172 4.31 -5.83 -8.59
N ALA A 173 4.24 -4.74 -7.87
CA ALA A 173 4.64 -3.43 -8.35
C ALA A 173 5.63 -2.80 -7.37
N ALA A 174 6.65 -2.13 -7.88
CA ALA A 174 7.59 -1.40 -7.04
C ALA A 174 7.94 -0.04 -7.65
N ARG A 175 8.14 0.93 -6.77
CA ARG A 175 8.69 2.25 -7.09
C ARG A 175 10.10 2.33 -6.52
N ILE A 176 11.08 2.48 -7.38
CA ILE A 176 12.47 2.68 -6.99
C ILE A 176 12.72 4.17 -6.94
N GLY A 177 12.99 4.69 -5.75
CA GLY A 177 13.26 6.11 -5.56
C GLY A 177 14.60 6.53 -6.19
N THR A 178 14.70 7.78 -6.58
CA THR A 178 15.87 8.32 -7.31
C THR A 178 17.15 8.36 -6.49
N SER A 179 17.02 8.36 -5.15
CA SER A 179 18.17 8.33 -4.21
C SER A 179 18.41 6.96 -3.59
N THR A 180 17.73 5.92 -4.09
CA THR A 180 17.94 4.55 -3.62
C THR A 180 19.33 4.06 -3.97
N ALA A 181 20.06 3.52 -2.98
CA ALA A 181 21.42 3.03 -3.17
C ALA A 181 21.48 1.86 -4.18
N SER A 182 22.51 1.80 -5.01
CA SER A 182 22.70 0.72 -5.99
C SER A 182 22.71 -0.66 -5.34
N ALA A 183 23.25 -0.78 -4.11
CA ALA A 183 23.23 -2.05 -3.37
C ALA A 183 21.80 -2.51 -3.03
N ALA A 184 20.90 -1.59 -2.67
CA ALA A 184 19.50 -1.90 -2.41
C ALA A 184 18.77 -2.31 -3.70
N GLN A 185 19.03 -1.63 -4.81
CA GLN A 185 18.46 -1.99 -6.11
C GLN A 185 18.92 -3.38 -6.56
N HIS A 186 20.19 -3.71 -6.34
CA HIS A 186 20.73 -5.03 -6.64
C HIS A 186 20.10 -6.12 -5.76
N ALA A 187 19.99 -5.87 -4.45
CA ALA A 187 19.34 -6.80 -3.53
C ALA A 187 17.85 -7.01 -3.90
N PHE A 188 17.13 -5.96 -4.29
CA PHE A 188 15.76 -6.08 -4.77
C PHE A 188 15.68 -6.95 -6.03
N ALA A 189 16.56 -6.71 -7.02
CA ALA A 189 16.59 -7.51 -8.25
C ALA A 189 16.90 -8.99 -7.97
N GLN A 190 17.74 -9.29 -6.99
CA GLN A 190 18.01 -10.67 -6.56
C GLN A 190 16.81 -11.30 -5.83
N ALA A 191 16.09 -10.51 -5.04
CA ALA A 191 14.94 -10.99 -4.28
C ALA A 191 13.68 -11.20 -5.14
N LEU A 192 13.66 -10.77 -6.40
CA LEU A 192 12.53 -11.02 -7.30
C LEU A 192 12.30 -12.50 -7.54
N PHE A 193 13.38 -13.29 -7.57
CA PHE A 193 13.33 -14.74 -7.79
C PHE A 193 14.19 -15.44 -6.75
N ASP A 194 13.63 -16.46 -6.07
CA ASP A 194 14.44 -17.34 -5.25
C ASP A 194 15.40 -18.09 -6.19
N LYS A 195 16.69 -17.88 -5.98
CA LYS A 195 17.65 -18.77 -6.59
C LYS A 195 17.44 -20.13 -5.91
N ALA A 196 16.86 -21.08 -6.66
CA ALA A 196 16.87 -22.47 -6.22
C ALA A 196 18.33 -22.81 -5.84
N ALA A 197 18.51 -23.16 -4.56
CA ALA A 197 19.80 -23.58 -4.04
C ALA A 197 20.16 -24.96 -4.62
#